data_dfd4055dc7fe14448956a7936914aa8c
#
_entry.id   dfd4055dc7fe14448956a7936914aa8c
#
_cell.length_a   1.000
_cell.length_b   1.000
_cell.length_c   1.000
_cell.angle_alpha   90.00
_cell.angle_beta   90.00
_cell.angle_gamma   90.00
#
_symmetry.space_group_name_H-M   'P 1'
#
loop_
_entity.id
_entity.type
_entity.pdbx_description
1 polymer ?
#
loop_
_entity_poly.entity_id
_entity_poly.type
_entity_poly.pdbx_seq_one_letter_code
_entity_poly.pdbx_strand_id
1 'polypeptide(L)'
;MKKILFTASLLSLFFAACDPMVDEVEKDNNITAEDLTNSFTISAKSEGNNNLIFNVSPVRYVKVYDASTDVCVAMGTAPVCQVVPPARSVDFYITTMNQDGSITKSSTKSINVSEFTDLPAIFNDIFGDGQGGFTTHTWVWDDTAGNGVWGNGAYLENDGPGWWIVQLDEIDEQAIGKNLPKDGKDGWMKMSLTGVEMSRGDKGSVSVNEEVVKTGWDKGTMVFSGTYPLMGIQPNFGNTPQYVYQILKADGEHLTLCAGQPGEGDWGTAWFWNFKKK
;
A
#
# COMPACT_ATOMS: atom_id res chain seq x y z
N MET A 1 68.53 60.17 -10.43
CA MET A 1 68.54 58.81 -10.91
C MET A 1 68.10 57.93 -9.75
N LYS A 2 66.79 57.57 -9.76
CA LYS A 2 66.14 56.81 -8.66
C LYS A 2 65.97 55.38 -9.09
N LYS A 3 66.55 54.45 -8.35
CA LYS A 3 66.37 53.02 -8.54
C LYS A 3 65.07 52.63 -7.86
N ILE A 4 64.15 52.05 -8.61
CA ILE A 4 62.92 51.46 -8.10
C ILE A 4 63.17 49.96 -7.92
N LEU A 5 63.15 49.48 -6.66
CA LEU A 5 63.12 48.06 -6.34
C LEU A 5 61.71 47.55 -6.48
N PHE A 6 61.49 46.56 -7.38
CA PHE A 6 60.25 45.80 -7.42
C PHE A 6 60.35 44.61 -6.50
N THR A 7 59.62 44.65 -5.43
CA THR A 7 59.46 43.49 -4.52
C THR A 7 58.30 42.63 -5.05
N ALA A 8 58.65 41.50 -5.61
CA ALA A 8 57.64 40.49 -6.00
C ALA A 8 57.15 39.80 -4.72
N SER A 9 55.90 40.08 -4.32
CA SER A 9 55.22 39.37 -3.26
C SER A 9 54.67 38.05 -3.84
N LEU A 10 55.24 36.94 -3.42
CA LEU A 10 54.82 35.58 -3.77
C LEU A 10 53.56 35.26 -2.93
N LEU A 11 52.39 35.38 -3.53
CA LEU A 11 51.11 35.00 -2.94
C LEU A 11 50.97 33.51 -3.09
N SER A 12 51.33 32.75 -2.08
CA SER A 12 51.04 31.30 -1.96
C SER A 12 49.58 31.10 -1.69
N LEU A 13 48.82 30.72 -2.76
CA LEU A 13 47.46 30.20 -2.65
C LEU A 13 47.52 28.81 -2.01
N PHE A 14 47.16 28.74 -0.76
CA PHE A 14 46.76 27.47 -0.15
C PHE A 14 45.43 27.06 -0.74
N PHE A 15 45.46 26.17 -1.68
CA PHE A 15 44.29 25.36 -2.00
C PHE A 15 44.07 24.44 -0.82
N ALA A 16 43.20 24.80 0.10
CA ALA A 16 42.56 23.85 0.97
C ALA A 16 41.71 22.96 0.04
N ALA A 17 42.27 21.83 -0.37
CA ALA A 17 41.47 20.75 -0.89
C ALA A 17 40.48 20.37 0.20
N CYS A 18 39.22 20.80 0.07
CA CYS A 18 38.15 20.11 0.72
C CYS A 18 38.17 18.69 0.15
N ASP A 19 38.83 17.79 0.82
CA ASP A 19 38.63 16.37 0.64
C ASP A 19 37.12 16.16 0.87
N PRO A 20 36.34 15.70 -0.08
CA PRO A 20 34.96 15.31 0.23
C PRO A 20 35.09 14.24 1.28
N MET A 21 34.65 14.55 2.52
CA MET A 21 34.38 13.49 3.46
C MET A 21 33.39 12.57 2.77
N VAL A 22 33.92 11.54 2.17
CA VAL A 22 33.14 10.34 1.88
C VAL A 22 32.90 9.81 3.28
N ASP A 23 31.76 10.14 3.88
CA ASP A 23 31.25 9.37 5.00
C ASP A 23 31.20 7.94 4.47
N GLU A 24 32.22 7.16 4.80
CA GLU A 24 32.11 5.71 4.68
C GLU A 24 30.88 5.40 5.53
N VAL A 25 29.77 5.09 4.86
CA VAL A 25 28.56 4.60 5.52
C VAL A 25 29.04 3.42 6.33
N GLU A 26 29.22 3.63 7.64
CA GLU A 26 29.68 2.58 8.53
C GLU A 26 28.74 1.41 8.33
N LYS A 27 29.27 0.30 7.84
CA LYS A 27 28.51 -0.95 7.63
C LYS A 27 27.84 -1.48 8.91
N ASP A 28 28.17 -0.87 10.06
CA ASP A 28 27.65 -1.18 11.38
C ASP A 28 26.31 -0.45 11.73
N ASN A 29 25.74 0.37 10.85
CA ASN A 29 24.46 1.05 11.10
C ASN A 29 23.21 0.24 10.75
N ASN A 30 23.40 -1.02 10.36
CA ASN A 30 22.27 -1.92 10.15
C ASN A 30 21.69 -2.33 11.50
N ILE A 31 20.36 -2.20 11.64
CA ILE A 31 19.70 -2.66 12.85
C ILE A 31 19.76 -4.18 12.94
N THR A 32 20.10 -4.72 14.12
CA THR A 32 20.04 -6.15 14.37
C THR A 32 18.60 -6.65 14.55
N ALA A 33 18.36 -7.95 14.38
CA ALA A 33 17.06 -8.55 14.65
C ALA A 33 16.60 -8.35 16.12
N GLU A 34 17.55 -8.39 17.06
CA GLU A 34 17.30 -8.15 18.49
C GLU A 34 16.92 -6.70 18.75
N ASP A 35 17.67 -5.73 18.23
CA ASP A 35 17.37 -4.31 18.37
C ASP A 35 16.03 -3.96 17.71
N LEU A 36 15.76 -4.51 16.53
CA LEU A 36 14.47 -4.32 15.87
C LEU A 36 13.33 -4.88 16.72
N THR A 37 13.52 -6.06 17.34
CA THR A 37 12.54 -6.65 18.24
C THR A 37 12.30 -5.78 19.47
N ASN A 38 13.36 -5.23 20.05
CA ASN A 38 13.26 -4.36 21.23
C ASN A 38 12.70 -2.96 20.89
N SER A 39 12.83 -2.53 19.64
CA SER A 39 12.40 -1.21 19.18
C SER A 39 10.89 -1.06 19.00
N PHE A 40 10.10 -2.15 18.90
CA PHE A 40 8.67 -2.02 18.66
C PHE A 40 7.82 -2.57 19.79
N THR A 41 6.64 -1.98 19.96
CA THR A 41 5.58 -2.46 20.85
C THR A 41 4.25 -2.51 20.10
N ILE A 42 3.38 -3.40 20.53
CA ILE A 42 2.00 -3.51 20.03
C ILE A 42 1.10 -3.04 21.16
N SER A 43 0.20 -2.12 20.86
CA SER A 43 -0.86 -1.68 21.78
C SER A 43 -2.21 -1.76 21.09
N ALA A 44 -3.25 -1.99 21.85
CA ALA A 44 -4.64 -1.96 21.38
C ALA A 44 -5.31 -0.67 21.87
N LYS A 45 -6.39 -0.23 21.20
CA LYS A 45 -7.20 0.94 21.56
C LYS A 45 -7.74 0.84 23.01
N SER A 46 -8.11 -0.38 23.43
CA SER A 46 -8.44 -0.78 24.80
C SER A 46 -8.01 -2.24 25.01
N GLU A 47 -8.06 -2.75 26.21
CA GLU A 47 -7.68 -4.14 26.48
C GLU A 47 -8.51 -5.11 25.64
N GLY A 48 -7.83 -5.98 24.90
CA GLY A 48 -8.45 -6.96 23.99
C GLY A 48 -9.03 -6.40 22.69
N ASN A 49 -8.96 -5.08 22.45
CA ASN A 49 -9.55 -4.47 21.27
C ASN A 49 -8.79 -4.84 19.97
N ASN A 50 -9.53 -4.94 18.88
CA ASN A 50 -9.04 -5.32 17.57
C ASN A 50 -8.29 -4.22 16.80
N ASN A 51 -8.37 -2.97 17.24
CA ASN A 51 -7.64 -1.84 16.62
C ASN A 51 -6.26 -1.75 17.25
N LEU A 52 -5.23 -2.15 16.51
CA LEU A 52 -3.85 -2.26 16.96
C LEU A 52 -2.98 -1.14 16.41
N ILE A 53 -2.06 -0.67 17.25
CA ILE A 53 -1.06 0.35 16.92
C ILE A 53 0.33 -0.25 17.14
N PHE A 54 1.20 -0.14 16.15
CA PHE A 54 2.59 -0.57 16.23
C PHE A 54 3.49 0.66 16.43
N ASN A 55 4.03 0.79 17.62
CA ASN A 55 4.95 1.88 17.96
C ASN A 55 6.39 1.40 17.76
N VAL A 56 7.17 2.14 16.98
CA VAL A 56 8.57 1.82 16.70
C VAL A 56 9.47 2.99 17.12
N SER A 57 10.44 2.73 18.00
CA SER A 57 11.36 3.74 18.51
C SER A 57 12.81 3.25 18.46
N PRO A 58 13.73 3.97 17.81
CA PRO A 58 13.50 5.20 17.04
C PRO A 58 12.60 4.97 15.81
N VAL A 59 11.91 6.03 15.38
CA VAL A 59 10.97 5.98 14.25
C VAL A 59 11.68 5.51 12.99
N ARG A 60 11.10 4.50 12.33
CA ARG A 60 11.55 3.98 11.04
C ARG A 60 10.40 3.41 10.24
N TYR A 61 10.54 3.31 8.92
CA TYR A 61 9.57 2.62 8.09
C TYR A 61 9.67 1.12 8.30
N VAL A 62 8.56 0.49 8.64
CA VAL A 62 8.46 -0.96 8.84
C VAL A 62 7.29 -1.54 8.06
N LYS A 63 7.39 -2.85 7.76
CA LYS A 63 6.25 -3.67 7.35
C LYS A 63 5.94 -4.62 8.49
N VAL A 64 4.65 -4.73 8.82
CA VAL A 64 4.11 -5.61 9.86
C VAL A 64 3.52 -6.84 9.20
N TYR A 65 3.81 -8.01 9.73
CA TYR A 65 3.33 -9.29 9.21
C TYR A 65 2.60 -10.06 10.30
N ASP A 66 1.48 -10.68 9.94
CA ASP A 66 0.87 -11.76 10.73
C ASP A 66 1.78 -12.99 10.60
N ALA A 67 2.34 -13.44 11.73
CA ALA A 67 3.33 -14.50 11.75
C ALA A 67 2.75 -15.88 11.40
N SER A 68 1.43 -16.06 11.52
CA SER A 68 0.76 -17.32 11.21
C SER A 68 0.55 -17.53 9.71
N THR A 69 0.41 -16.44 8.96
CA THR A 69 0.13 -16.45 7.51
C THR A 69 1.28 -15.92 6.66
N ASP A 70 2.26 -15.26 7.30
CA ASP A 70 3.36 -14.52 6.66
C ASP A 70 2.86 -13.40 5.73
N VAL A 71 1.67 -12.86 6.01
CA VAL A 71 1.00 -11.82 5.23
C VAL A 71 1.33 -10.45 5.82
N CYS A 72 1.73 -9.49 4.98
CA CYS A 72 1.88 -8.10 5.36
C CYS A 72 0.50 -7.48 5.64
N VAL A 73 0.28 -7.05 6.88
CA VAL A 73 -1.00 -6.52 7.36
C VAL A 73 -0.99 -5.00 7.55
N ALA A 74 0.19 -4.39 7.67
CA ALA A 74 0.34 -2.94 7.76
C ALA A 74 1.75 -2.51 7.37
N MET A 75 1.93 -1.25 7.02
CA MET A 75 3.26 -0.68 6.72
C MET A 75 3.28 0.82 6.98
N GLY A 76 4.46 1.35 7.28
CA GLY A 76 4.66 2.79 7.53
C GLY A 76 5.58 3.06 8.70
N THR A 77 5.60 4.32 9.15
CA THR A 77 6.36 4.77 10.32
C THR A 77 5.57 4.70 11.63
N ALA A 78 4.24 4.60 11.53
CA ALA A 78 3.32 4.39 12.63
C ALA A 78 2.18 3.48 12.12
N PRO A 79 2.47 2.21 11.80
CA PRO A 79 1.47 1.33 11.21
C PRO A 79 0.36 1.00 12.22
N VAL A 80 -0.86 0.93 11.68
CA VAL A 80 -2.05 0.48 12.41
C VAL A 80 -2.66 -0.71 11.68
N CYS A 81 -3.31 -1.59 12.41
CA CYS A 81 -3.95 -2.77 11.86
C CYS A 81 -5.25 -3.03 12.60
N GLN A 82 -6.29 -3.43 11.89
CA GLN A 82 -7.52 -3.91 12.49
C GLN A 82 -7.59 -5.43 12.37
N VAL A 83 -7.57 -6.12 13.51
CA VAL A 83 -7.76 -7.57 13.54
C VAL A 83 -9.25 -7.86 13.39
N VAL A 84 -9.56 -8.82 12.54
CA VAL A 84 -10.94 -9.24 12.27
C VAL A 84 -11.31 -10.51 13.06
N PRO A 85 -12.61 -10.76 13.32
CA PRO A 85 -13.05 -12.00 14.00
C PRO A 85 -12.47 -13.27 13.37
N PRO A 86 -12.36 -14.38 14.11
CA PRO A 86 -12.77 -14.59 15.51
C PRO A 86 -11.73 -14.12 16.54
N ALA A 87 -12.13 -14.07 17.81
CA ALA A 87 -11.24 -13.79 18.94
C ALA A 87 -10.08 -14.80 19.00
N ARG A 88 -8.85 -14.28 19.12
CA ARG A 88 -7.63 -15.09 19.12
C ARG A 88 -6.43 -14.32 19.66
N SER A 89 -5.38 -15.02 20.03
CA SER A 89 -4.05 -14.43 20.08
C SER A 89 -3.49 -14.30 18.67
N VAL A 90 -2.91 -13.15 18.38
CA VAL A 90 -2.26 -12.89 17.07
C VAL A 90 -0.80 -12.57 17.31
N ASP A 91 0.06 -13.21 16.53
CA ASP A 91 1.50 -13.05 16.56
C ASP A 91 1.95 -12.18 15.40
N PHE A 92 2.69 -11.11 15.68
CA PHE A 92 3.22 -10.22 14.67
C PHE A 92 4.73 -10.14 14.72
N TYR A 93 5.36 -9.99 13.55
CA TYR A 93 6.74 -9.54 13.45
C TYR A 93 6.81 -8.33 12.51
N ILE A 94 7.89 -7.58 12.61
CA ILE A 94 8.14 -6.46 11.70
C ILE A 94 9.42 -6.70 10.89
N THR A 95 9.46 -6.08 9.71
CA THR A 95 10.68 -5.99 8.91
C THR A 95 10.99 -4.54 8.61
N THR A 96 12.27 -4.23 8.43
CA THR A 96 12.74 -2.92 7.97
C THR A 96 13.87 -3.08 6.98
N MET A 97 13.98 -2.15 6.02
CA MET A 97 15.11 -2.09 5.11
C MET A 97 16.22 -1.22 5.74
N ASN A 98 17.43 -1.72 5.72
CA ASN A 98 18.63 -1.03 6.15
C ASN A 98 19.20 -0.13 5.04
N GLN A 99 20.16 0.70 5.38
CA GLN A 99 20.79 1.62 4.43
C GLN A 99 21.54 0.90 3.30
N ASP A 100 22.05 -0.31 3.55
CA ASP A 100 22.70 -1.15 2.56
C ASP A 100 21.72 -1.96 1.67
N GLY A 101 20.42 -1.76 1.86
CA GLY A 101 19.34 -2.46 1.14
C GLY A 101 18.99 -3.84 1.71
N SER A 102 19.70 -4.33 2.74
CA SER A 102 19.34 -5.58 3.42
C SER A 102 18.04 -5.42 4.22
N ILE A 103 17.33 -6.53 4.43
CA ILE A 103 16.10 -6.55 5.23
C ILE A 103 16.38 -7.23 6.55
N THR A 104 16.09 -6.54 7.65
CA THR A 104 16.11 -7.12 8.99
C THR A 104 14.70 -7.49 9.40
N LYS A 105 14.53 -8.68 9.99
CA LYS A 105 13.30 -9.23 10.54
C LYS A 105 13.41 -9.35 12.06
N SER A 106 12.38 -8.89 12.79
CA SER A 106 12.29 -9.04 14.25
C SER A 106 11.86 -10.46 14.67
N SER A 107 11.99 -10.79 15.94
CA SER A 107 11.20 -11.85 16.55
C SER A 107 9.73 -11.46 16.62
N THR A 108 8.87 -12.46 16.88
CA THR A 108 7.42 -12.25 17.03
C THR A 108 7.07 -11.63 18.37
N LYS A 109 5.98 -10.84 18.39
CA LYS A 109 5.28 -10.40 19.60
C LYS A 109 3.80 -10.72 19.48
N SER A 110 3.21 -11.20 20.55
CA SER A 110 1.80 -11.63 20.61
C SER A 110 0.93 -10.57 21.26
N ILE A 111 -0.32 -10.46 20.80
CA ILE A 111 -1.37 -9.70 21.45
C ILE A 111 -2.67 -10.50 21.40
N ASN A 112 -3.43 -10.47 22.50
CA ASN A 112 -4.74 -11.14 22.55
C ASN A 112 -5.83 -10.17 22.07
N VAL A 113 -6.68 -10.63 21.14
CA VAL A 113 -7.81 -9.87 20.61
C VAL A 113 -9.09 -10.64 20.88
N SER A 114 -9.99 -10.02 21.64
CA SER A 114 -11.27 -10.60 22.07
C SER A 114 -12.46 -9.67 21.84
N GLU A 115 -12.20 -8.37 21.64
CA GLU A 115 -13.23 -7.35 21.40
C GLU A 115 -13.07 -6.76 20.02
N PHE A 116 -14.18 -6.69 19.28
CA PHE A 116 -14.21 -6.18 17.90
C PHE A 116 -15.12 -4.96 17.84
N THR A 117 -14.50 -3.81 17.57
CA THR A 117 -15.19 -2.53 17.39
C THR A 117 -14.79 -1.91 16.07
N ASP A 118 -15.59 -0.94 15.64
CA ASP A 118 -15.27 -0.10 14.48
C ASP A 118 -15.09 -0.90 13.17
N LEU A 119 -15.69 -2.09 13.05
CA LEU A 119 -15.70 -2.81 11.77
C LEU A 119 -16.59 -2.05 10.79
N PRO A 120 -16.07 -1.62 9.63
CA PRO A 120 -16.83 -0.90 8.63
C PRO A 120 -18.03 -1.69 8.12
N ALA A 121 -19.20 -1.06 7.97
CA ALA A 121 -20.40 -1.71 7.45
C ALA A 121 -20.20 -2.25 6.03
N ILE A 122 -19.39 -1.57 5.23
CA ILE A 122 -18.99 -1.98 3.88
C ILE A 122 -18.29 -3.36 3.81
N PHE A 123 -17.84 -3.90 4.97
CA PHE A 123 -17.28 -5.26 5.02
C PHE A 123 -18.30 -6.32 4.59
N ASN A 124 -19.59 -6.11 4.87
CA ASN A 124 -20.65 -7.02 4.42
C ASN A 124 -20.76 -7.05 2.89
N ASP A 125 -20.59 -5.91 2.23
CA ASP A 125 -20.66 -5.82 0.77
C ASP A 125 -19.46 -6.50 0.11
N ILE A 126 -18.28 -6.43 0.73
CA ILE A 126 -17.04 -6.95 0.14
C ILE A 126 -16.79 -8.41 0.56
N PHE A 127 -17.02 -8.75 1.82
CA PHE A 127 -16.62 -10.02 2.43
C PHE A 127 -17.80 -10.84 2.98
N GLY A 128 -19.02 -10.28 3.02
CA GLY A 128 -20.18 -10.94 3.63
C GLY A 128 -20.58 -12.23 2.91
N ASP A 129 -21.01 -13.23 3.70
CA ASP A 129 -21.53 -14.52 3.21
C ASP A 129 -23.05 -14.50 2.96
N GLY A 130 -23.71 -13.37 3.17
CA GLY A 130 -25.17 -13.20 3.09
C GLY A 130 -25.93 -13.77 4.27
N GLN A 131 -25.26 -14.34 5.28
CA GLN A 131 -25.86 -14.95 6.47
C GLN A 131 -25.40 -14.27 7.78
N GLY A 132 -24.76 -13.11 7.67
CA GLY A 132 -24.23 -12.34 8.79
C GLY A 132 -22.80 -12.73 9.19
N GLY A 133 -22.17 -13.61 8.44
CA GLY A 133 -20.76 -13.96 8.55
C GLY A 133 -19.93 -13.40 7.39
N PHE A 134 -18.66 -13.79 7.38
CA PHE A 134 -17.69 -13.38 6.35
C PHE A 134 -17.04 -14.58 5.70
N THR A 135 -16.75 -14.46 4.41
CA THR A 135 -16.12 -15.51 3.61
C THR A 135 -15.12 -14.95 2.61
N THR A 136 -14.40 -15.82 1.94
CA THR A 136 -13.51 -15.47 0.84
C THR A 136 -14.29 -15.35 -0.45
N HIS A 137 -14.20 -14.22 -1.13
CA HIS A 137 -14.75 -14.03 -2.47
C HIS A 137 -13.65 -13.95 -3.52
N THR A 138 -13.97 -14.46 -4.72
CA THR A 138 -13.14 -14.26 -5.90
C THR A 138 -13.73 -13.10 -6.70
N TRP A 139 -12.94 -12.08 -6.92
CA TRP A 139 -13.27 -10.92 -7.74
C TRP A 139 -12.57 -11.03 -9.09
N VAL A 140 -13.28 -10.74 -10.14
CA VAL A 140 -12.81 -10.73 -11.53
C VAL A 140 -13.20 -9.42 -12.18
N TRP A 141 -12.68 -9.13 -13.36
CA TRP A 141 -13.12 -7.99 -14.14
C TRP A 141 -14.63 -8.01 -14.37
N ASP A 142 -15.29 -6.86 -14.23
CA ASP A 142 -16.74 -6.74 -14.43
C ASP A 142 -17.06 -6.52 -15.92
N ASP A 143 -17.33 -7.61 -16.65
CA ASP A 143 -17.74 -7.58 -18.05
C ASP A 143 -19.15 -6.99 -18.26
N THR A 144 -19.87 -6.69 -17.18
CA THR A 144 -21.20 -6.06 -17.22
C THR A 144 -21.14 -4.56 -16.99
N ALA A 145 -19.98 -4.01 -16.63
CA ALA A 145 -19.78 -2.58 -16.44
C ALA A 145 -19.92 -1.83 -17.78
N GLY A 146 -20.92 -0.97 -17.87
CA GLY A 146 -21.21 -0.22 -19.11
C GLY A 146 -20.12 0.76 -19.55
N ASN A 147 -19.21 1.11 -18.65
CA ASN A 147 -18.08 2.02 -18.86
C ASN A 147 -16.71 1.30 -18.86
N GLY A 148 -16.68 0.01 -19.19
CA GLY A 148 -15.47 -0.79 -19.29
C GLY A 148 -14.95 -1.29 -17.94
N VAL A 149 -13.89 -2.12 -17.99
CA VAL A 149 -13.34 -2.77 -16.82
C VAL A 149 -12.21 -1.97 -16.18
N TRP A 150 -11.49 -1.17 -16.98
CA TRP A 150 -10.36 -0.37 -16.55
C TRP A 150 -10.23 0.89 -17.44
N GLY A 151 -9.57 1.92 -16.93
CA GLY A 151 -9.32 3.13 -17.69
C GLY A 151 -9.17 4.37 -16.83
N ASN A 152 -9.22 5.54 -17.46
CA ASN A 152 -9.11 6.80 -16.74
C ASN A 152 -10.34 7.71 -16.94
N GLY A 153 -10.44 8.72 -16.09
CA GLY A 153 -11.50 9.71 -16.08
C GLY A 153 -11.22 10.82 -15.08
N ALA A 154 -12.21 11.67 -14.85
CA ALA A 154 -12.10 12.80 -13.94
C ALA A 154 -12.16 12.34 -12.48
N TYR A 155 -11.11 12.67 -11.71
CA TYR A 155 -11.06 12.44 -10.26
C TYR A 155 -12.14 13.24 -9.55
N LEU A 156 -12.78 12.63 -8.56
CA LEU A 156 -13.86 13.17 -7.75
C LEU A 156 -15.16 13.51 -8.53
N GLU A 157 -15.24 13.14 -9.82
CA GLU A 157 -16.38 13.45 -10.68
C GLU A 157 -16.96 12.21 -11.35
N ASN A 158 -16.12 11.36 -11.95
CA ASN A 158 -16.60 10.14 -12.57
C ASN A 158 -16.79 9.01 -11.55
N ASP A 159 -17.73 8.12 -11.83
CA ASP A 159 -18.00 6.88 -11.07
C ASP A 159 -17.36 5.63 -11.70
N GLY A 160 -16.56 5.81 -12.75
CA GLY A 160 -15.82 4.79 -13.49
C GLY A 160 -15.02 5.42 -14.63
N PRO A 161 -14.41 4.62 -15.52
CA PRO A 161 -13.73 5.11 -16.72
C PRO A 161 -14.61 6.02 -17.56
N GLY A 162 -14.09 7.17 -17.98
CA GLY A 162 -14.87 8.16 -18.71
C GLY A 162 -14.14 8.82 -19.88
N TRP A 163 -12.81 8.92 -19.82
CA TRP A 163 -12.00 9.54 -20.90
C TRP A 163 -11.34 8.49 -21.79
N TRP A 164 -10.74 7.48 -21.18
CA TRP A 164 -10.21 6.31 -21.86
C TRP A 164 -10.79 5.08 -21.21
N ILE A 165 -11.43 4.26 -22.01
CA ILE A 165 -12.23 3.12 -21.57
C ILE A 165 -11.61 1.88 -22.18
N VAL A 166 -11.28 0.89 -21.36
CA VAL A 166 -10.78 -0.42 -21.76
C VAL A 166 -11.85 -1.45 -21.46
N GLN A 167 -12.28 -2.16 -22.49
CA GLN A 167 -13.23 -3.25 -22.38
C GLN A 167 -12.53 -4.56 -21.99
N LEU A 168 -13.30 -5.57 -21.57
CA LEU A 168 -12.73 -6.85 -21.13
C LEU A 168 -11.90 -7.55 -22.23
N ASP A 169 -12.28 -7.43 -23.48
CA ASP A 169 -11.56 -8.02 -24.60
C ASP A 169 -10.26 -7.31 -24.97
N GLU A 170 -10.10 -6.07 -24.49
CA GLU A 170 -8.91 -5.25 -24.70
C GLU A 170 -7.89 -5.33 -23.54
N ILE A 171 -8.31 -5.84 -22.35
CA ILE A 171 -7.48 -5.79 -21.15
C ILE A 171 -6.21 -6.63 -21.27
N ASP A 172 -6.22 -7.71 -22.05
CA ASP A 172 -5.06 -8.58 -22.26
C ASP A 172 -3.90 -7.80 -22.90
N GLU A 173 -4.19 -6.98 -23.92
CA GLU A 173 -3.19 -6.15 -24.58
C GLU A 173 -2.59 -5.12 -23.60
N GLN A 174 -3.44 -4.50 -22.78
CA GLN A 174 -2.99 -3.55 -21.75
C GLN A 174 -2.12 -4.22 -20.69
N ALA A 175 -2.51 -5.38 -20.22
CA ALA A 175 -1.77 -6.15 -19.23
C ALA A 175 -0.40 -6.59 -19.75
N ILE A 176 -0.33 -7.10 -20.98
CA ILE A 176 0.93 -7.47 -21.64
C ILE A 176 1.83 -6.24 -21.81
N GLY A 177 1.29 -5.13 -22.31
CA GLY A 177 2.03 -3.89 -22.54
C GLY A 177 2.61 -3.26 -21.28
N LYS A 178 2.10 -3.65 -20.09
CA LYS A 178 2.56 -3.18 -18.78
C LYS A 178 3.31 -4.23 -17.97
N ASN A 179 3.68 -5.35 -18.60
CA ASN A 179 4.37 -6.49 -17.98
C ASN A 179 3.56 -7.17 -16.84
N LEU A 180 2.25 -7.14 -16.93
CA LEU A 180 1.31 -7.77 -15.99
C LEU A 180 0.39 -8.79 -16.70
N PRO A 181 0.92 -9.75 -17.48
CA PRO A 181 0.12 -10.60 -18.35
C PRO A 181 -0.92 -11.48 -17.61
N LYS A 182 -0.71 -11.71 -16.31
CA LYS A 182 -1.66 -12.46 -15.47
C LYS A 182 -2.81 -11.60 -14.92
N ASP A 183 -2.77 -10.29 -15.17
CA ASP A 183 -3.82 -9.34 -14.82
C ASP A 183 -4.82 -9.12 -15.97
N GLY A 184 -4.65 -9.82 -17.09
CA GLY A 184 -5.55 -9.78 -18.23
C GLY A 184 -6.96 -10.27 -17.89
N LYS A 185 -7.75 -10.61 -18.92
CA LYS A 185 -9.17 -10.96 -18.81
C LYS A 185 -9.48 -12.13 -17.87
N ASP A 186 -8.55 -13.07 -17.72
CA ASP A 186 -8.65 -14.22 -16.83
C ASP A 186 -8.07 -13.95 -15.44
N GLY A 187 -7.64 -12.70 -15.17
CA GLY A 187 -7.14 -12.25 -13.88
C GLY A 187 -8.20 -12.36 -12.78
N TRP A 188 -7.74 -12.64 -11.57
CA TRP A 188 -8.62 -12.73 -10.41
C TRP A 188 -7.92 -12.26 -9.13
N MET A 189 -8.74 -11.83 -8.16
CA MET A 189 -8.35 -11.52 -6.80
C MET A 189 -9.21 -12.36 -5.85
N LYS A 190 -8.60 -13.16 -4.99
CA LYS A 190 -9.31 -13.79 -3.86
C LYS A 190 -9.10 -12.91 -2.63
N MET A 191 -10.18 -12.34 -2.12
CA MET A 191 -10.15 -11.46 -0.96
C MET A 191 -10.96 -12.05 0.19
N SER A 192 -10.38 -12.02 1.37
CA SER A 192 -11.01 -12.36 2.65
C SER A 192 -10.65 -11.28 3.68
N LEU A 193 -11.25 -11.33 4.86
CA LEU A 193 -10.88 -10.45 5.97
C LEU A 193 -9.41 -10.58 6.42
N THR A 194 -8.77 -11.71 6.13
CA THR A 194 -7.42 -12.02 6.62
C THR A 194 -6.36 -11.98 5.52
N GLY A 195 -6.74 -11.77 4.27
CA GLY A 195 -5.76 -11.73 3.19
C GLY A 195 -6.33 -11.58 1.81
N VAL A 196 -5.45 -11.30 0.88
CA VAL A 196 -5.72 -11.23 -0.54
C VAL A 196 -4.66 -12.02 -1.32
N GLU A 197 -5.09 -12.74 -2.34
CA GLU A 197 -4.24 -13.49 -3.27
C GLU A 197 -4.61 -13.10 -4.69
N MET A 198 -3.61 -12.81 -5.51
CA MET A 198 -3.76 -12.43 -6.92
C MET A 198 -3.45 -13.58 -7.86
N SER A 199 -4.06 -13.57 -9.04
CA SER A 199 -3.74 -14.52 -10.13
C SER A 199 -2.25 -14.55 -10.50
N ARG A 200 -1.51 -13.47 -10.19
CA ARG A 200 -0.05 -13.39 -10.34
C ARG A 200 0.72 -14.29 -9.37
N GLY A 201 0.10 -14.71 -8.28
CA GLY A 201 0.71 -15.45 -7.19
C GLY A 201 1.11 -14.57 -6.00
N ASP A 202 0.95 -13.26 -6.09
CA ASP A 202 1.20 -12.33 -5.00
C ASP A 202 0.17 -12.51 -3.90
N LYS A 203 0.60 -12.29 -2.66
CA LYS A 203 -0.23 -12.33 -1.46
C LYS A 203 -0.03 -11.07 -0.64
N GLY A 204 -1.08 -10.69 0.06
CA GLY A 204 -1.09 -9.53 0.93
C GLY A 204 -2.36 -9.48 1.76
N SER A 205 -2.70 -8.30 2.22
CA SER A 205 -3.95 -8.03 2.92
C SER A 205 -4.63 -6.80 2.35
N VAL A 206 -5.91 -6.66 2.66
CA VAL A 206 -6.67 -5.44 2.43
C VAL A 206 -7.22 -4.94 3.75
N SER A 207 -7.22 -3.63 3.94
CA SER A 207 -8.00 -2.95 4.97
C SER A 207 -8.98 -2.00 4.31
N VAL A 208 -10.12 -1.83 4.93
CA VAL A 208 -11.20 -0.97 4.47
C VAL A 208 -11.62 -0.07 5.61
N ASN A 209 -11.83 1.21 5.32
CA ASN A 209 -12.44 2.16 6.24
C ASN A 209 -13.52 2.96 5.52
N GLU A 210 -14.38 3.62 6.29
CA GLU A 210 -15.50 4.44 5.78
C GLU A 210 -15.13 5.93 5.69
N GLU A 211 -13.82 6.26 5.66
CA GLU A 211 -13.34 7.62 5.43
C GLU A 211 -13.51 8.00 3.96
N VAL A 212 -14.42 8.92 3.71
CA VAL A 212 -14.73 9.41 2.37
C VAL A 212 -13.91 10.64 2.02
N VAL A 213 -13.48 10.73 0.77
CA VAL A 213 -12.77 11.89 0.23
C VAL A 213 -13.77 12.97 -0.24
N LYS A 214 -14.88 12.54 -0.85
CA LYS A 214 -15.94 13.46 -1.30
C LYS A 214 -17.31 12.86 -1.01
N THR A 215 -18.04 13.49 -0.11
CA THR A 215 -19.40 13.05 0.26
C THR A 215 -20.29 12.85 -0.97
N GLY A 216 -20.90 11.68 -1.07
CA GLY A 216 -21.79 11.30 -2.17
C GLY A 216 -21.07 10.80 -3.43
N TRP A 217 -19.74 10.77 -3.45
CA TRP A 217 -18.96 10.22 -4.55
C TRP A 217 -18.32 8.88 -4.20
N ASP A 218 -17.66 8.79 -3.07
CA ASP A 218 -17.07 7.55 -2.58
C ASP A 218 -17.74 7.05 -1.28
N LYS A 219 -17.51 5.77 -0.97
CA LYS A 219 -18.07 5.08 0.22
C LYS A 219 -17.02 4.83 1.28
N GLY A 220 -15.75 5.12 0.99
CA GLY A 220 -14.63 4.86 1.87
C GLY A 220 -13.35 4.54 1.12
N THR A 221 -12.36 4.09 1.86
CA THR A 221 -11.02 3.83 1.35
C THR A 221 -10.65 2.36 1.52
N MET A 222 -10.08 1.76 0.49
CA MET A 222 -9.48 0.42 0.48
C MET A 222 -7.96 0.55 0.36
N VAL A 223 -7.22 -0.09 1.26
CA VAL A 223 -5.75 -0.10 1.26
C VAL A 223 -5.25 -1.52 1.11
N PHE A 224 -4.43 -1.74 0.11
CA PHE A 224 -3.70 -3.00 -0.09
C PHE A 224 -2.33 -2.93 0.58
N SER A 225 -1.89 -4.03 1.17
CA SER A 225 -0.56 -4.18 1.77
C SER A 225 0.09 -5.47 1.29
N GLY A 226 1.35 -5.38 0.85
CA GLY A 226 2.09 -6.53 0.32
C GLY A 226 1.81 -6.88 -1.15
N THR A 227 0.65 -6.47 -1.67
CA THR A 227 0.26 -6.60 -3.08
C THR A 227 -0.65 -5.44 -3.48
N TYR A 228 -1.16 -5.44 -4.71
CA TYR A 228 -2.09 -4.44 -5.27
C TYR A 228 -3.09 -5.14 -6.21
N PRO A 229 -4.28 -4.56 -6.51
CA PRO A 229 -5.30 -5.22 -7.33
C PRO A 229 -4.83 -5.47 -8.78
N LEU A 230 -5.63 -6.18 -9.56
CA LEU A 230 -5.37 -6.39 -10.99
C LEU A 230 -5.14 -5.05 -11.67
N MET A 231 -4.06 -4.93 -12.46
CA MET A 231 -3.67 -3.67 -13.11
C MET A 231 -3.61 -2.47 -12.15
N GLY A 232 -3.33 -2.71 -10.86
CA GLY A 232 -3.27 -1.69 -9.81
C GLY A 232 -2.01 -0.85 -9.88
N ILE A 233 -1.86 -0.11 -10.95
CA ILE A 233 -0.71 0.73 -11.28
C ILE A 233 -1.15 2.13 -11.69
N GLN A 234 -0.20 3.08 -11.68
CA GLN A 234 -0.36 4.43 -12.23
C GLN A 234 0.37 4.53 -13.57
N PRO A 235 -0.30 4.32 -14.71
CA PRO A 235 0.36 4.25 -16.02
C PRO A 235 1.14 5.50 -16.40
N ASN A 236 0.63 6.68 -16.07
CA ASN A 236 1.29 7.95 -16.37
C ASN A 236 2.48 8.24 -15.45
N PHE A 237 2.71 7.41 -14.43
CA PHE A 237 3.84 7.50 -13.48
C PHE A 237 4.73 6.26 -13.55
N GLY A 238 5.04 5.81 -14.75
CA GLY A 238 5.95 4.70 -14.99
C GLY A 238 5.42 3.34 -14.53
N ASN A 239 4.11 3.14 -14.54
CA ASN A 239 3.44 1.94 -14.06
C ASN A 239 3.71 1.65 -12.57
N THR A 240 3.87 2.70 -11.75
CA THR A 240 4.11 2.54 -10.31
C THR A 240 2.94 1.85 -9.63
N PRO A 241 3.16 0.84 -8.77
CA PRO A 241 2.10 0.20 -8.01
C PRO A 241 1.30 1.18 -7.17
N GLN A 242 -0.01 1.03 -7.18
CA GLN A 242 -0.96 1.80 -6.40
C GLN A 242 -1.54 0.93 -5.28
N TYR A 243 -1.61 1.46 -4.07
CA TYR A 243 -2.02 0.70 -2.89
C TYR A 243 -3.27 1.25 -2.21
N VAL A 244 -3.62 2.51 -2.45
CA VAL A 244 -4.73 3.21 -1.79
C VAL A 244 -5.78 3.58 -2.82
N TYR A 245 -7.03 3.20 -2.57
CA TYR A 245 -8.14 3.39 -3.49
C TYR A 245 -9.36 3.95 -2.78
N GLN A 246 -10.09 4.84 -3.43
CA GLN A 246 -11.46 5.17 -3.07
C GLN A 246 -12.40 4.07 -3.57
N ILE A 247 -13.35 3.68 -2.74
CA ILE A 247 -14.40 2.72 -3.08
C ILE A 247 -15.59 3.51 -3.59
N LEU A 248 -15.85 3.47 -4.89
CA LEU A 248 -17.00 4.18 -5.48
C LEU A 248 -18.26 3.32 -5.42
N LYS A 249 -18.10 2.01 -5.60
CA LYS A 249 -19.18 1.02 -5.53
C LYS A 249 -18.74 -0.18 -4.73
N ALA A 250 -19.58 -0.62 -3.81
CA ALA A 250 -19.57 -1.93 -3.18
C ALA A 250 -21.04 -2.25 -2.85
N ASP A 251 -21.59 -3.31 -3.42
CA ASP A 251 -23.01 -3.64 -3.31
C ASP A 251 -23.26 -5.14 -3.09
N GLY A 252 -22.22 -5.87 -2.75
CA GLY A 252 -22.30 -7.31 -2.58
C GLY A 252 -21.95 -8.12 -3.82
N GLU A 253 -22.09 -7.54 -5.02
CA GLU A 253 -21.80 -8.20 -6.30
C GLU A 253 -20.73 -7.47 -7.10
N HIS A 254 -20.66 -6.13 -6.99
CA HIS A 254 -19.75 -5.29 -7.75
C HIS A 254 -18.86 -4.47 -6.81
N LEU A 255 -17.64 -4.21 -7.27
CA LEU A 255 -16.66 -3.38 -6.60
C LEU A 255 -16.00 -2.44 -7.63
N THR A 256 -16.22 -1.13 -7.50
CA THR A 256 -15.55 -0.12 -8.30
C THR A 256 -14.54 0.62 -7.43
N LEU A 257 -13.29 0.61 -7.86
CA LEU A 257 -12.18 1.31 -7.21
C LEU A 257 -11.72 2.49 -8.06
N CYS A 258 -11.26 3.53 -7.40
CA CYS A 258 -10.67 4.70 -8.03
C CYS A 258 -9.37 5.10 -7.33
N ALA A 259 -8.39 5.59 -8.08
CA ALA A 259 -7.20 6.23 -7.54
C ALA A 259 -6.85 7.46 -8.37
N GLY A 260 -6.84 8.63 -7.75
CA GLY A 260 -6.34 9.86 -8.36
C GLY A 260 -4.84 9.76 -8.64
N GLN A 261 -4.39 10.43 -9.69
CA GLN A 261 -2.94 10.58 -9.92
C GLN A 261 -2.34 11.48 -8.82
N PRO A 262 -1.06 11.27 -8.47
CA PRO A 262 -0.41 12.09 -7.45
C PRO A 262 -0.47 13.59 -7.76
N GLY A 263 -0.98 14.37 -6.79
CA GLY A 263 -1.11 15.83 -6.91
C GLY A 263 -2.32 16.34 -7.67
N GLU A 264 -3.18 15.46 -8.18
CA GLU A 264 -4.41 15.85 -8.86
C GLU A 264 -5.54 16.14 -7.85
N GLY A 265 -6.38 17.11 -8.22
CA GLY A 265 -7.61 17.47 -7.50
C GLY A 265 -8.85 17.24 -8.36
N ASP A 266 -9.94 17.95 -8.06
CA ASP A 266 -11.20 17.90 -8.83
C ASP A 266 -10.94 18.03 -10.33
N TRP A 267 -11.57 17.15 -11.13
CA TRP A 267 -11.37 17.04 -12.58
C TRP A 267 -9.96 16.63 -13.03
N GLY A 268 -9.05 16.35 -12.09
CA GLY A 268 -7.76 15.77 -12.41
C GLY A 268 -7.87 14.33 -12.91
N THR A 269 -6.77 13.78 -13.38
CA THR A 269 -6.77 12.39 -13.89
C THR A 269 -6.87 11.40 -12.75
N ALA A 270 -7.79 10.46 -12.85
CA ALA A 270 -7.87 9.27 -12.00
C ALA A 270 -7.98 8.00 -12.83
N TRP A 271 -7.57 6.89 -12.23
CA TRP A 271 -7.71 5.56 -12.78
C TRP A 271 -8.83 4.83 -12.06
N PHE A 272 -9.54 3.96 -12.80
CA PHE A 272 -10.74 3.25 -12.34
C PHE A 272 -10.64 1.78 -12.66
N TRP A 273 -11.19 0.94 -11.77
CA TRP A 273 -11.21 -0.52 -11.85
C TRP A 273 -12.61 -1.00 -11.52
N ASN A 274 -13.23 -1.76 -12.43
CA ASN A 274 -14.53 -2.36 -12.21
C ASN A 274 -14.38 -3.87 -12.07
N PHE A 275 -14.76 -4.39 -10.90
CA PHE A 275 -14.73 -5.81 -10.57
C PHE A 275 -16.12 -6.31 -10.20
N LYS A 276 -16.35 -7.62 -10.40
CA LYS A 276 -17.53 -8.32 -9.91
C LYS A 276 -17.13 -9.60 -9.20
N LYS A 277 -18.01 -10.12 -8.34
CA LYS A 277 -17.87 -11.47 -7.77
C LYS A 277 -18.04 -12.52 -8.88
N LYS A 278 -17.21 -13.56 -8.77
CA LYS A 278 -17.23 -14.70 -9.70
C LYS A 278 -18.28 -15.70 -9.27
#